data_1cbfe8c2d10226ab20298ae7284ef679
#
_entry.id   1cbfe8c2d10226ab20298ae7284ef679
#
_cell.length_a   1.000
_cell.length_b   1.000
_cell.length_c   1.000
_cell.angle_alpha   90.00
_cell.angle_beta   90.00
_cell.angle_gamma   90.00
#
_symmetry.space_group_name_H-M   'P 1'
#
loop_
_entity.id
_entity.type
_entity.pdbx_description
1 polymer ?
#
loop_
_entity_poly.entity_id
_entity_poly.type
_entity_poly.pdbx_seq_one_letter_code
_entity_poly.pdbx_strand_id
1 'polypeptide(L)'
;MQGLHLTADLRDCRGDPLLMSDGQALRALCLAAVTQAGLLAVGELFHRFAPAADASSQSGVTGVVLLAESHLAVHTWPEIGGVTIDAYVCNFGADNTARAEALMARL
;
A
#
# COMPACT_ATOMS: atom_id res chain seq x y z
N MET A 1 10.08 -16.29 15.38
CA MET A 1 8.99 -16.14 14.40
C MET A 1 9.58 -16.04 13.00
N GLN A 2 8.99 -16.71 12.04
CA GLN A 2 9.40 -16.64 10.66
C GLN A 2 8.46 -15.69 9.90
N GLY A 3 9.03 -14.82 9.11
CA GLY A 3 8.27 -13.87 8.31
C GLY A 3 9.13 -13.27 7.23
N LEU A 4 8.48 -12.55 6.30
CA LEU A 4 9.15 -11.83 5.23
C LEU A 4 8.65 -10.40 5.23
N HIS A 5 9.58 -9.46 5.21
CA HIS A 5 9.28 -8.04 5.17
C HIS A 5 9.84 -7.46 3.87
N LEU A 6 8.96 -6.99 3.01
CA LEU A 6 9.33 -6.37 1.73
C LEU A 6 8.98 -4.89 1.79
N THR A 7 9.92 -4.06 1.38
CA THR A 7 9.70 -2.61 1.30
C THR A 7 10.08 -2.11 -0.09
N ALA A 8 9.41 -1.06 -0.53
CA ALA A 8 9.72 -0.39 -1.77
C ALA A 8 9.59 1.11 -1.57
N ASP A 9 10.52 1.86 -2.16
CA ASP A 9 10.51 3.31 -2.18
C ASP A 9 10.53 3.71 -3.65
N LEU A 10 9.38 4.17 -4.15
CA LEU A 10 9.19 4.50 -5.55
C LEU A 10 9.27 6.01 -5.74
N ARG A 11 9.98 6.44 -6.78
CA ARG A 11 10.18 7.85 -7.10
C ARG A 11 9.72 8.11 -8.52
N ASP A 12 9.37 9.36 -8.80
CA ASP A 12 8.95 9.78 -10.15
C ASP A 12 7.84 8.89 -10.70
N CYS A 13 6.87 8.56 -9.85
CA CYS A 13 5.77 7.70 -10.24
C CYS A 13 4.95 8.35 -11.35
N ARG A 14 4.77 7.61 -12.43
CA ARG A 14 4.00 8.04 -13.59
C ARG A 14 2.83 7.09 -13.74
N GLY A 15 1.69 7.51 -13.40
CA GLY A 15 0.50 6.71 -13.51
C GLY A 15 -0.68 7.61 -13.32
N ASP A 16 -1.82 7.04 -12.98
CA ASP A 16 -2.99 7.82 -12.68
C ASP A 16 -2.73 8.66 -11.42
N PRO A 17 -2.72 9.99 -11.53
CA PRO A 17 -2.48 10.83 -10.35
C PRO A 17 -3.54 10.67 -9.27
N LEU A 18 -4.72 10.16 -9.59
CA LEU A 18 -5.75 9.90 -8.59
C LEU A 18 -5.31 8.83 -7.59
N LEU A 19 -4.46 7.88 -7.99
CA LEU A 19 -3.98 6.84 -7.08
C LEU A 19 -3.14 7.42 -5.94
N MET A 20 -2.52 8.58 -6.13
CA MET A 20 -1.68 9.20 -5.11
C MET A 20 -2.45 10.17 -4.22
N SER A 21 -3.62 10.63 -4.61
CA SER A 21 -4.37 11.65 -3.88
C SER A 21 -5.80 11.26 -3.55
N ASP A 22 -6.32 10.19 -4.14
CA ASP A 22 -7.67 9.69 -3.85
C ASP A 22 -7.58 8.42 -3.01
N GLY A 23 -7.96 8.54 -1.73
CA GLY A 23 -7.91 7.42 -0.80
C GLY A 23 -8.78 6.24 -1.22
N GLN A 24 -9.92 6.49 -1.87
CA GLN A 24 -10.81 5.43 -2.33
C GLN A 24 -10.19 4.65 -3.51
N ALA A 25 -9.58 5.36 -4.45
CA ALA A 25 -8.94 4.72 -5.60
C ALA A 25 -7.75 3.88 -5.14
N LEU A 26 -6.93 4.42 -4.23
CA LEU A 26 -5.78 3.69 -3.68
C LEU A 26 -6.24 2.48 -2.86
N ARG A 27 -7.28 2.65 -2.06
CA ARG A 27 -7.87 1.55 -1.28
C ARG A 27 -8.32 0.42 -2.20
N ALA A 28 -9.04 0.73 -3.27
CA ALA A 28 -9.52 -0.27 -4.21
C ALA A 28 -8.37 -1.03 -4.86
N LEU A 29 -7.30 -0.33 -5.24
CA LEU A 29 -6.12 -0.96 -5.82
C LEU A 29 -5.46 -1.91 -4.83
N CYS A 30 -5.25 -1.47 -3.60
CA CYS A 30 -4.59 -2.28 -2.56
C CYS A 30 -5.40 -3.52 -2.21
N LEU A 31 -6.72 -3.37 -2.05
CA LEU A 31 -7.58 -4.52 -1.74
C LEU A 31 -7.63 -5.52 -2.90
N ALA A 32 -7.68 -5.04 -4.14
CA ALA A 32 -7.63 -5.92 -5.31
C ALA A 32 -6.29 -6.66 -5.38
N ALA A 33 -5.18 -5.96 -5.12
CA ALA A 33 -3.86 -6.58 -5.14
C ALA A 33 -3.73 -7.66 -4.05
N VAL A 34 -4.25 -7.40 -2.86
CA VAL A 34 -4.25 -8.38 -1.76
C VAL A 34 -5.01 -9.63 -2.16
N THR A 35 -6.22 -9.47 -2.71
CA THR A 35 -7.03 -10.61 -3.14
C THR A 35 -6.36 -11.40 -4.25
N GLN A 36 -5.81 -10.72 -5.26
CA GLN A 36 -5.16 -11.37 -6.39
C GLN A 36 -3.86 -12.07 -5.97
N ALA A 37 -3.20 -11.59 -4.92
CA ALA A 37 -2.02 -12.25 -4.38
C ALA A 37 -2.34 -13.46 -3.50
N GLY A 38 -3.61 -13.72 -3.24
CA GLY A 38 -4.04 -14.86 -2.42
C GLY A 38 -3.96 -14.60 -0.93
N LEU A 39 -3.94 -13.34 -0.52
CA LEU A 39 -3.92 -12.94 0.89
C LEU A 39 -5.33 -12.53 1.32
N LEU A 40 -5.56 -12.57 2.64
CA LEU A 40 -6.87 -12.26 3.21
C LEU A 40 -6.80 -10.95 3.98
N ALA A 41 -7.58 -9.96 3.54
CA ALA A 41 -7.73 -8.70 4.26
C ALA A 41 -8.73 -8.86 5.39
N VAL A 42 -8.38 -8.41 6.60
CA VAL A 42 -9.25 -8.46 7.77
C VAL A 42 -9.65 -7.07 8.27
N GLY A 43 -9.09 -6.02 7.70
CA GLY A 43 -9.43 -4.65 8.01
C GLY A 43 -8.60 -3.70 7.18
N GLU A 44 -9.02 -2.45 7.09
CA GLU A 44 -8.23 -1.44 6.39
C GLU A 44 -8.58 -0.05 6.89
N LEU A 45 -7.63 0.89 6.71
CA LEU A 45 -7.83 2.31 6.99
C LEU A 45 -7.00 3.10 5.99
N PHE A 46 -7.64 4.01 5.27
CA PHE A 46 -6.97 4.93 4.36
C PHE A 46 -7.31 6.35 4.74
N HIS A 47 -6.29 7.12 5.06
CA HIS A 47 -6.43 8.51 5.50
C HIS A 47 -5.82 9.44 4.46
N ARG A 48 -6.61 10.38 3.98
CA ARG A 48 -6.15 11.44 3.10
C ARG A 48 -5.84 12.67 3.94
N PHE A 49 -4.62 13.18 3.82
CA PHE A 49 -4.22 14.36 4.54
C PHE A 49 -4.79 15.61 3.88
N ALA A 50 -5.18 16.59 4.70
CA ALA A 50 -5.59 17.88 4.19
C ALA A 50 -4.38 18.60 3.59
N PRO A 51 -4.53 19.28 2.41
CA PRO A 51 -3.42 20.05 1.87
C PRO A 51 -3.08 21.21 2.80
N ALA A 52 -1.80 21.56 2.86
CA ALA A 52 -1.36 22.74 3.59
C ALA A 52 -1.94 23.99 2.92
N ALA A 53 -2.15 25.06 3.71
CA ALA A 53 -2.82 26.27 3.23
C ALA A 53 -2.14 26.93 2.02
N ASP A 54 -0.82 26.75 1.91
CA ASP A 54 0.00 27.31 0.83
C ASP A 54 0.41 26.27 -0.22
N ALA A 55 -0.08 25.04 -0.11
CA ALA A 55 0.29 23.96 -1.01
C ALA A 55 -0.67 23.89 -2.20
N SER A 56 -0.25 23.17 -3.23
CA SER A 56 -1.13 22.79 -4.32
C SER A 56 -2.28 21.95 -3.76
N SER A 57 -3.35 21.79 -4.55
CA SER A 57 -4.53 21.04 -4.14
C SER A 57 -4.29 19.54 -3.89
N GLN A 58 -3.07 19.04 -4.15
CA GLN A 58 -2.75 17.64 -3.98
C GLN A 58 -2.38 17.35 -2.53
N SER A 59 -2.91 16.27 -2.00
CA SER A 59 -2.57 15.79 -0.67
C SER A 59 -2.30 14.29 -0.72
N GLY A 60 -1.40 13.84 0.15
CA GLY A 60 -1.03 12.44 0.23
C GLY A 60 -2.03 11.60 0.98
N VAL A 61 -1.86 10.30 0.85
CA VAL A 61 -2.68 9.29 1.52
C VAL A 61 -1.76 8.36 2.29
N THR A 62 -2.16 8.02 3.50
CA THR A 62 -1.57 6.91 4.26
C THR A 62 -2.61 5.83 4.38
N GLY A 63 -2.25 4.61 4.01
CA GLY A 63 -3.17 3.50 4.07
C GLY A 63 -2.53 2.27 4.67
N VAL A 64 -3.34 1.47 5.33
CA VAL A 64 -2.93 0.18 5.84
C VAL A 64 -4.05 -0.83 5.59
N VAL A 65 -3.66 -1.99 5.11
CA VAL A 65 -4.54 -3.15 5.02
C VAL A 65 -4.04 -4.17 6.02
N LEU A 66 -4.87 -4.49 6.99
CA LEU A 66 -4.55 -5.53 7.96
C LEU A 66 -4.85 -6.87 7.34
N LEU A 67 -3.87 -7.75 7.38
CA LEU A 67 -3.99 -9.12 6.91
C LEU A 67 -3.93 -10.06 8.11
N ALA A 68 -4.31 -11.31 7.93
CA ALA A 68 -4.19 -12.28 9.02
C ALA A 68 -2.71 -12.39 9.41
N GLU A 69 -2.35 -11.88 10.59
CA GLU A 69 -0.99 -11.85 11.14
C GLU A 69 0.04 -11.14 10.25
N SER A 70 -0.44 -10.22 9.40
CA SER A 70 0.38 -9.57 8.39
C SER A 70 -0.18 -8.19 8.09
N HIS A 71 0.50 -7.42 7.25
CA HIS A 71 -0.01 -6.11 6.84
C HIS A 71 0.56 -5.66 5.50
N LEU A 72 -0.16 -4.72 4.88
CA LEU A 72 0.31 -3.90 3.78
C LEU A 72 0.13 -2.44 4.19
N ALA A 73 1.19 -1.65 4.15
CA ALA A 73 1.12 -0.23 4.41
C ALA A 73 1.63 0.55 3.19
N VAL A 74 0.98 1.66 2.90
CA VAL A 74 1.33 2.50 1.76
C VAL A 74 1.24 3.97 2.15
N HIS A 75 2.19 4.76 1.67
CA HIS A 75 2.20 6.20 1.85
C HIS A 75 2.48 6.85 0.50
N THR A 76 1.73 7.91 0.18
CA THR A 76 1.92 8.64 -1.07
C THR A 76 2.29 10.09 -0.79
N TRP A 77 3.17 10.63 -1.63
CA TRP A 77 3.55 12.05 -1.65
C TRP A 77 3.37 12.56 -3.07
N PRO A 78 2.15 12.97 -3.46
CA PRO A 78 1.90 13.38 -4.85
C PRO A 78 2.75 14.56 -5.30
N GLU A 79 3.12 15.44 -4.39
CA GLU A 79 3.94 16.62 -4.70
C GLU A 79 5.34 16.28 -5.21
N ILE A 80 5.85 15.11 -4.88
CA ILE A 80 7.18 14.66 -5.34
C ILE A 80 7.10 13.37 -6.15
N GLY A 81 5.89 12.87 -6.44
CA GLY A 81 5.72 11.62 -7.16
C GLY A 81 6.23 10.40 -6.40
N GLY A 82 6.26 10.47 -5.07
CA GLY A 82 6.83 9.42 -4.23
C GLY A 82 5.77 8.50 -3.63
N VAL A 83 6.10 7.21 -3.53
CA VAL A 83 5.27 6.20 -2.87
C VAL A 83 6.17 5.25 -2.11
N THR A 84 5.84 4.98 -0.86
CA THR A 84 6.49 3.91 -0.11
C THR A 84 5.49 2.79 0.15
N ILE A 85 5.96 1.57 0.07
CA ILE A 85 5.16 0.36 0.27
C ILE A 85 5.91 -0.54 1.24
N ASP A 86 5.17 -1.10 2.19
CA ASP A 86 5.70 -1.97 3.23
C ASP A 86 4.74 -3.14 3.35
N ALA A 87 5.21 -4.34 3.04
CA ALA A 87 4.42 -5.56 3.15
C ALA A 87 5.14 -6.55 4.06
N TYR A 88 4.47 -6.95 5.14
CA TYR A 88 4.97 -8.00 6.02
C TYR A 88 4.01 -9.18 5.97
N VAL A 89 4.55 -10.37 5.79
CA VAL A 89 3.77 -11.60 5.86
C VAL A 89 4.39 -12.54 6.88
N CYS A 90 3.53 -13.20 7.64
CA CYS A 90 3.94 -14.22 8.59
C CYS A 90 4.00 -15.56 7.87
N ASN A 91 5.14 -16.25 8.00
CA ASN A 91 5.34 -17.57 7.42
C ASN A 91 5.17 -18.70 8.45
N PHE A 92 4.68 -18.35 9.63
CA PHE A 92 4.43 -19.33 10.67
C PHE A 92 3.24 -20.21 10.27
N GLY A 93 3.47 -21.49 10.07
CA GLY A 93 2.44 -22.44 9.67
C GLY A 93 2.17 -22.51 8.17
N ALA A 94 2.58 -21.52 7.39
CA ALA A 94 2.44 -21.49 5.93
C ALA A 94 3.47 -20.55 5.34
N ASP A 95 4.00 -20.88 4.17
CA ASP A 95 4.96 -20.02 3.48
C ASP A 95 4.22 -19.05 2.58
N ASN A 96 4.22 -17.77 2.95
CA ASN A 96 3.57 -16.70 2.20
C ASN A 96 4.53 -15.86 1.37
N THR A 97 5.78 -16.32 1.19
CA THR A 97 6.80 -15.56 0.46
C THR A 97 6.36 -15.23 -0.96
N ALA A 98 5.86 -16.23 -1.70
CA ALA A 98 5.41 -16.02 -3.06
C ALA A 98 4.21 -15.06 -3.13
N ARG A 99 3.33 -15.12 -2.14
CA ARG A 99 2.18 -14.21 -2.05
C ARG A 99 2.60 -12.77 -1.80
N ALA A 100 3.60 -12.57 -0.93
CA ALA A 100 4.15 -11.24 -0.66
C ALA A 100 4.80 -10.66 -1.92
N GLU A 101 5.58 -11.46 -2.64
CA GLU A 101 6.20 -11.03 -3.89
C GLU A 101 5.16 -10.70 -4.95
N ALA A 102 4.09 -11.50 -5.05
CA ALA A 102 2.99 -11.24 -5.97
C ALA A 102 2.25 -9.94 -5.62
N LEU A 103 2.06 -9.69 -4.33
CA LEU A 103 1.44 -8.45 -3.86
C LEU A 103 2.26 -7.23 -4.28
N MET A 104 3.56 -7.24 -4.04
CA MET A 104 4.44 -6.13 -4.39
C MET A 104 4.48 -5.89 -5.90
N ALA A 105 4.42 -6.95 -6.70
CA ALA A 105 4.45 -6.83 -8.15
C ALA A 105 3.19 -6.16 -8.73
N ARG A 106 2.07 -6.19 -8.01
CA ARG A 106 0.81 -5.59 -8.46
C ARG A 106 0.65 -4.13 -8.06
N LEU A 107 1.52 -3.65 -7.20
CA LEU A 107 1.52 -2.29 -6.72
C LEU A 107 2.64 -1.47 -7.37
#